data_92811c9991ed9ea3656d196fda667b3d
#
_entry.id   92811c9991ed9ea3656d196fda667b3d
#
_cell.length_a   1.000
_cell.length_b   1.000
_cell.length_c   1.000
_cell.angle_alpha   90.00
_cell.angle_beta   90.00
_cell.angle_gamma   90.00
#
_symmetry.space_group_name_H-M   'P 1'
#
loop_
_entity.id
_entity.type
_entity.pdbx_description
1 polymer ?
#
loop_
_entity_poly.entity_id
_entity_poly.type
_entity_poly.pdbx_seq_one_letter_code
_entity_poly.pdbx_strand_id
1 'polypeptide(L)'
;MKVIVSENAQQLGKKAAELTAQYLREAIAEKGSARIILSTGASQFTTLEALVKEDVDWSKVEMFHLDEYVNLPQDHPASFVRYLKERFVEKTGGLKAVHFVDTSIGTDAIIEKLTGELKEAVVDVGLIGIGENAHVAFNDPPADFENQASYIVVQLDADCRKQQLGEGWFPTIDDVPRQAVSMTVSQILK
;
A
#
# COMPACT_ATOMS: atom_id res chain seq x y z
N MET A 1 0.53 19.80 9.06
CA MET A 1 1.44 18.64 8.88
C MET A 1 2.38 18.56 10.07
N LYS A 2 2.61 17.37 10.64
CA LYS A 2 3.61 17.12 11.69
C LYS A 2 4.78 16.35 11.07
N VAL A 3 6.01 16.85 11.24
CA VAL A 3 7.22 16.18 10.75
C VAL A 3 7.94 15.54 11.93
N ILE A 4 8.30 14.27 11.81
CA ILE A 4 9.07 13.51 12.80
C ILE A 4 10.31 12.99 12.08
N VAL A 5 11.48 13.43 12.51
CA VAL A 5 12.78 12.97 12.00
C VAL A 5 13.36 11.96 12.97
N SER A 6 13.81 10.84 12.44
CA SER A 6 14.44 9.75 13.22
C SER A 6 15.90 9.60 12.82
N GLU A 7 16.74 9.11 13.72
CA GLU A 7 18.18 8.96 13.50
C GLU A 7 18.51 7.85 12.49
N ASN A 8 17.64 6.85 12.39
CA ASN A 8 17.84 5.70 11.51
C ASN A 8 16.50 5.05 11.14
N ALA A 9 16.54 4.12 10.18
CA ALA A 9 15.36 3.42 9.68
C ALA A 9 14.61 2.62 10.75
N GLN A 10 15.32 2.02 11.71
CA GLN A 10 14.71 1.23 12.78
C GLN A 10 13.90 2.12 13.73
N GLN A 11 14.43 3.26 14.13
CA GLN A 11 13.72 4.23 14.96
C GLN A 11 12.52 4.84 14.22
N LEU A 12 12.70 5.16 12.91
CA LEU A 12 11.60 5.62 12.07
C LEU A 12 10.48 4.57 12.01
N GLY A 13 10.83 3.32 11.68
CA GLY A 13 9.87 2.23 11.58
C GLY A 13 9.14 1.97 12.88
N LYS A 14 9.84 1.94 14.00
CA LYS A 14 9.24 1.82 15.33
C LYS A 14 8.26 2.95 15.62
N LYS A 15 8.67 4.20 15.36
CA LYS A 15 7.81 5.36 15.63
C LYS A 15 6.57 5.39 14.74
N ALA A 16 6.71 5.04 13.45
CA ALA A 16 5.58 4.91 12.54
C ALA A 16 4.62 3.80 12.99
N ALA A 17 5.14 2.65 13.40
CA ALA A 17 4.35 1.53 13.90
C ALA A 17 3.57 1.89 15.18
N GLU A 18 4.21 2.52 16.17
CA GLU A 18 3.58 3.00 17.41
C GLU A 18 2.39 3.92 17.12
N LEU A 19 2.59 4.91 16.24
CA LEU A 19 1.53 5.85 15.87
C LEU A 19 0.40 5.17 15.09
N THR A 20 0.74 4.31 14.15
CA THR A 20 -0.24 3.53 13.39
C THR A 20 -1.09 2.67 14.33
N ALA A 21 -0.46 1.92 15.22
CA ALA A 21 -1.15 1.07 16.19
C ALA A 21 -2.03 1.88 17.14
N GLN A 22 -1.58 3.07 17.55
CA GLN A 22 -2.40 3.99 18.35
C GLN A 22 -3.68 4.37 17.60
N TYR A 23 -3.58 4.85 16.36
CA TYR A 23 -4.77 5.26 15.58
C TYR A 23 -5.70 4.08 15.29
N LEU A 24 -5.17 2.90 15.01
CA LEU A 24 -6.00 1.71 14.85
C LEU A 24 -6.76 1.34 16.13
N ARG A 25 -6.11 1.39 17.30
CA ARG A 25 -6.78 1.14 18.59
C ARG A 25 -7.85 2.18 18.90
N GLU A 26 -7.58 3.46 18.62
CA GLU A 26 -8.56 4.54 18.78
C GLU A 26 -9.79 4.32 17.88
N ALA A 27 -9.59 4.01 16.60
CA ALA A 27 -10.67 3.69 15.68
C ALA A 27 -11.48 2.45 16.10
N ILE A 28 -10.80 1.38 16.54
CA ILE A 28 -11.46 0.17 17.05
C ILE A 28 -12.29 0.47 18.30
N ALA A 29 -11.77 1.28 19.21
CA ALA A 29 -12.48 1.66 20.43
C ALA A 29 -13.72 2.53 20.14
N GLU A 30 -13.63 3.43 19.15
CA GLU A 30 -14.70 4.36 18.79
C GLU A 30 -15.83 3.68 17.99
N LYS A 31 -15.47 2.88 16.98
CA LYS A 31 -16.42 2.35 15.97
C LYS A 31 -16.41 0.82 15.78
N GLY A 32 -15.64 0.10 16.59
CA GLY A 32 -15.62 -1.36 16.61
C GLY A 32 -14.71 -2.00 15.56
N SER A 33 -14.18 -1.25 14.60
CA SER A 33 -13.25 -1.73 13.58
C SER A 33 -12.38 -0.57 13.06
N ALA A 34 -11.30 -0.92 12.37
CA ALA A 34 -10.41 0.05 11.73
C ALA A 34 -10.07 -0.37 10.28
N ARG A 35 -9.71 0.61 9.46
CA ARG A 35 -9.27 0.41 8.07
C ARG A 35 -7.89 1.00 7.86
N ILE A 36 -6.99 0.22 7.29
CA ILE A 36 -5.62 0.64 6.97
C ILE A 36 -5.31 0.46 5.48
N ILE A 37 -4.63 1.44 4.89
CA ILE A 37 -4.00 1.31 3.57
C ILE A 37 -2.52 1.04 3.77
N LEU A 38 -1.97 0.07 3.05
CA LEU A 38 -0.56 -0.25 3.06
C LEU A 38 0.06 -0.08 1.68
N SER A 39 1.17 0.64 1.63
CA SER A 39 2.10 0.64 0.51
C SER A 39 3.18 -0.44 0.68
N THR A 40 3.99 -0.61 -0.33
CA THR A 40 5.12 -1.54 -0.37
C THR A 40 6.45 -0.78 -0.53
N GLY A 41 7.54 -1.51 -0.71
CA GLY A 41 8.88 -0.98 -0.91
C GLY A 41 9.80 -1.16 0.29
N ALA A 42 11.11 -1.02 0.04
CA ALA A 42 12.14 -1.26 1.05
C ALA A 42 12.04 -0.32 2.26
N SER A 43 11.55 0.90 2.06
CA SER A 43 11.31 1.89 3.12
C SER A 43 10.28 1.44 4.15
N GLN A 44 9.37 0.51 3.79
CA GLN A 44 8.32 0.01 4.67
C GLN A 44 8.78 -1.19 5.54
N PHE A 45 9.93 -1.81 5.27
CA PHE A 45 10.36 -3.03 5.96
C PHE A 45 10.38 -2.87 7.48
N THR A 46 11.06 -1.85 7.97
CA THR A 46 11.20 -1.63 9.42
C THR A 46 9.88 -1.23 10.08
N THR A 47 9.02 -0.52 9.36
CA THR A 47 7.69 -0.13 9.84
C THR A 47 6.79 -1.34 9.98
N LEU A 48 6.67 -2.18 8.94
CA LEU A 48 5.83 -3.38 8.99
C LEU A 48 6.34 -4.40 10.00
N GLU A 49 7.68 -4.58 10.09
CA GLU A 49 8.29 -5.46 11.09
C GLU A 49 7.98 -5.04 12.53
N ALA A 50 7.94 -3.74 12.79
CA ALA A 50 7.55 -3.22 14.11
C ALA A 50 6.04 -3.30 14.31
N LEU A 51 5.23 -2.94 13.29
CA LEU A 51 3.77 -2.86 13.38
C LEU A 51 3.11 -4.19 13.71
N VAL A 52 3.59 -5.30 13.12
CA VAL A 52 3.03 -6.64 13.41
C VAL A 52 3.29 -7.13 14.84
N LYS A 53 4.16 -6.44 15.57
CA LYS A 53 4.47 -6.73 16.99
C LYS A 53 3.66 -5.86 17.95
N GLU A 54 2.96 -4.85 17.44
CA GLU A 54 2.12 -3.98 18.24
C GLU A 54 0.85 -4.70 18.72
N ASP A 55 0.41 -4.32 19.93
CA ASP A 55 -0.83 -4.84 20.51
C ASP A 55 -2.05 -4.18 19.85
N VAL A 56 -2.52 -4.79 18.77
CA VAL A 56 -3.71 -4.39 17.99
C VAL A 56 -4.61 -5.62 17.83
N ASP A 57 -5.90 -5.44 18.02
CA ASP A 57 -6.88 -6.49 17.68
C ASP A 57 -7.06 -6.56 16.15
N TRP A 58 -6.15 -7.30 15.52
CA TRP A 58 -6.11 -7.44 14.06
C TRP A 58 -7.39 -8.04 13.48
N SER A 59 -8.14 -8.82 14.25
CA SER A 59 -9.43 -9.38 13.81
C SER A 59 -10.50 -8.31 13.53
N LYS A 60 -10.24 -7.06 13.91
CA LYS A 60 -11.09 -5.88 13.67
C LYS A 60 -10.54 -4.94 12.61
N VAL A 61 -9.39 -5.26 12.00
CA VAL A 61 -8.72 -4.41 11.01
C VAL A 61 -8.94 -4.92 9.60
N GLU A 62 -9.41 -4.06 8.70
CA GLU A 62 -9.47 -4.28 7.26
C GLU A 62 -8.25 -3.63 6.59
N MET A 63 -7.54 -4.37 5.77
CA MET A 63 -6.37 -3.88 5.04
C MET A 63 -6.67 -3.69 3.56
N PHE A 64 -6.36 -2.51 3.05
CA PHE A 64 -6.41 -2.16 1.63
C PHE A 64 -5.01 -2.05 1.06
N HIS A 65 -4.81 -2.64 -0.10
CA HIS A 65 -3.58 -2.57 -0.86
C HIS A 65 -3.57 -1.31 -1.74
N LEU A 66 -2.44 -0.58 -1.76
CA LEU A 66 -2.33 0.71 -2.43
C LEU A 66 -2.27 0.57 -3.95
N ASP A 67 -1.47 -0.38 -4.45
CA ASP A 67 -1.17 -0.55 -5.88
C ASP A 67 -0.56 -1.92 -6.20
N GLU A 68 -0.65 -2.36 -7.46
CA GLU A 68 0.00 -3.59 -7.95
C GLU A 68 0.19 -3.53 -9.47
N TYR A 69 1.19 -4.20 -9.96
CA TYR A 69 1.45 -4.37 -11.39
C TYR A 69 0.33 -5.13 -12.08
N VAL A 70 0.02 -4.73 -13.32
CA VAL A 70 -0.90 -5.47 -14.18
C VAL A 70 -0.18 -6.68 -14.79
N ASN A 71 -0.84 -7.83 -14.78
CA ASN A 71 -0.37 -9.08 -15.36
C ASN A 71 0.93 -9.66 -14.73
N LEU A 72 1.28 -9.24 -13.52
CA LEU A 72 2.36 -9.89 -12.77
C LEU A 72 1.77 -11.03 -11.91
N PRO A 73 2.30 -12.27 -11.99
CA PRO A 73 1.85 -13.36 -11.13
C PRO A 73 2.03 -13.02 -9.65
N GLN A 74 1.06 -13.38 -8.81
CA GLN A 74 1.11 -13.06 -7.37
C GLN A 74 2.26 -13.76 -6.62
N ASP A 75 2.83 -14.84 -7.17
CA ASP A 75 3.98 -15.53 -6.61
C ASP A 75 5.32 -14.98 -7.13
N HIS A 76 5.30 -14.03 -8.07
CA HIS A 76 6.51 -13.38 -8.56
C HIS A 76 7.20 -12.62 -7.40
N PRO A 77 8.54 -12.64 -7.30
CA PRO A 77 9.27 -11.95 -6.24
C PRO A 77 8.97 -10.45 -6.14
N ALA A 78 8.66 -9.80 -7.25
CA ALA A 78 8.31 -8.38 -7.31
C ALA A 78 6.83 -8.09 -7.02
N SER A 79 5.97 -9.09 -6.83
CA SER A 79 4.54 -8.84 -6.55
C SER A 79 4.37 -8.16 -5.18
N PHE A 80 3.64 -7.07 -5.18
CA PHE A 80 3.30 -6.35 -3.96
C PHE A 80 2.25 -7.11 -3.12
N VAL A 81 1.39 -7.91 -3.76
CA VAL A 81 0.52 -8.86 -3.05
C VAL A 81 1.35 -9.85 -2.25
N ARG A 82 2.39 -10.47 -2.87
CA ARG A 82 3.30 -11.37 -2.17
C ARG A 82 4.01 -10.67 -1.02
N TYR A 83 4.53 -9.47 -1.27
CA TYR A 83 5.20 -8.65 -0.27
C TYR A 83 4.33 -8.44 0.98
N LEU A 84 3.06 -8.01 0.80
CA LEU A 84 2.15 -7.78 1.91
C LEU A 84 1.70 -9.06 2.60
N LYS A 85 1.50 -10.16 1.87
CA LYS A 85 1.21 -11.47 2.46
C LYS A 85 2.30 -11.89 3.43
N GLU A 86 3.55 -11.95 2.96
CA GLU A 86 4.69 -12.45 3.73
C GLU A 86 5.10 -11.53 4.89
N ARG A 87 4.96 -10.19 4.72
CA ARG A 87 5.46 -9.22 5.69
C ARG A 87 4.42 -8.72 6.67
N PHE A 88 3.14 -8.83 6.36
CA PHE A 88 2.08 -8.29 7.19
C PHE A 88 0.95 -9.30 7.44
N VAL A 89 0.23 -9.74 6.42
CA VAL A 89 -1.01 -10.52 6.60
C VAL A 89 -0.78 -11.81 7.38
N GLU A 90 0.24 -12.60 7.01
CA GLU A 90 0.56 -13.87 7.65
C GLU A 90 1.08 -13.70 9.10
N LYS A 91 1.54 -12.49 9.46
CA LYS A 91 2.13 -12.20 10.77
C LYS A 91 1.14 -11.61 11.77
N THR A 92 -0.02 -11.14 11.32
CA THR A 92 -1.03 -10.52 12.19
C THR A 92 -1.97 -11.53 12.86
N GLY A 93 -1.90 -12.80 12.51
CA GLY A 93 -2.75 -13.84 13.09
C GLY A 93 -4.20 -13.83 12.60
N GLY A 94 -4.55 -12.97 11.68
CA GLY A 94 -5.85 -12.88 11.02
C GLY A 94 -6.44 -11.48 11.05
N LEU A 95 -6.65 -10.91 9.86
CA LEU A 95 -7.33 -9.63 9.65
C LEU A 95 -8.84 -9.84 9.47
N LYS A 96 -9.64 -8.83 9.77
CA LYS A 96 -11.09 -8.83 9.50
C LYS A 96 -11.36 -9.03 8.01
N ALA A 97 -10.63 -8.31 7.16
CA ALA A 97 -10.66 -8.44 5.71
C ALA A 97 -9.33 -7.99 5.08
N VAL A 98 -9.04 -8.53 3.90
CA VAL A 98 -7.85 -8.17 3.11
C VAL A 98 -8.29 -7.88 1.68
N HIS A 99 -8.07 -6.66 1.23
CA HIS A 99 -8.48 -6.15 -0.07
C HIS A 99 -7.25 -5.92 -0.95
N PHE A 100 -6.75 -7.01 -1.54
CA PHE A 100 -5.62 -6.92 -2.47
C PHE A 100 -6.03 -6.37 -3.83
N VAL A 101 -5.12 -5.63 -4.47
CA VAL A 101 -5.19 -5.30 -5.90
C VAL A 101 -4.83 -6.57 -6.69
N ASP A 102 -5.80 -7.46 -6.85
CA ASP A 102 -5.63 -8.71 -7.58
C ASP A 102 -5.95 -8.51 -9.07
N THR A 103 -4.94 -8.17 -9.85
CA THR A 103 -5.09 -7.93 -11.29
C THR A 103 -5.38 -9.19 -12.12
N SER A 104 -5.34 -10.38 -11.53
CA SER A 104 -5.64 -11.65 -12.22
C SER A 104 -7.10 -11.77 -12.65
N ILE A 105 -8.02 -11.07 -11.98
CA ILE A 105 -9.45 -11.04 -12.32
C ILE A 105 -9.80 -9.99 -13.37
N GLY A 106 -8.81 -9.26 -13.87
CA GLY A 106 -8.95 -8.14 -14.80
C GLY A 106 -8.98 -6.78 -14.10
N THR A 107 -8.42 -5.77 -14.76
CA THR A 107 -8.26 -4.43 -14.18
C THR A 107 -9.57 -3.75 -13.85
N ASP A 108 -10.56 -3.81 -14.74
CA ASP A 108 -11.86 -3.16 -14.52
C ASP A 108 -12.60 -3.80 -13.35
N ALA A 109 -12.60 -5.14 -13.29
CA ALA A 109 -13.28 -5.88 -12.23
C ALA A 109 -12.67 -5.60 -10.85
N ILE A 110 -11.33 -5.56 -10.74
CA ILE A 110 -10.67 -5.29 -9.45
C ILE A 110 -10.87 -3.83 -9.03
N ILE A 111 -10.83 -2.87 -9.96
CA ILE A 111 -11.09 -1.45 -9.67
C ILE A 111 -12.51 -1.25 -9.18
N GLU A 112 -13.51 -1.84 -9.84
CA GLU A 112 -14.92 -1.77 -9.43
C GLU A 112 -15.11 -2.34 -8.03
N LYS A 113 -14.57 -3.55 -7.78
CA LYS A 113 -14.63 -4.22 -6.49
C LYS A 113 -14.03 -3.36 -5.38
N LEU A 114 -12.76 -2.95 -5.50
CA LEU A 114 -12.07 -2.17 -4.47
C LEU A 114 -12.70 -0.81 -4.25
N THR A 115 -13.21 -0.17 -5.32
CA THR A 115 -13.93 1.10 -5.21
C THR A 115 -15.23 0.94 -4.41
N GLY A 116 -15.96 -0.17 -4.60
CA GLY A 116 -17.14 -0.50 -3.81
C GLY A 116 -16.81 -0.67 -2.34
N GLU A 117 -15.81 -1.49 -2.04
CA GLU A 117 -15.36 -1.80 -0.67
C GLU A 117 -14.83 -0.55 0.06
N LEU A 118 -14.07 0.33 -0.61
CA LEU A 118 -13.59 1.59 -0.01
C LEU A 118 -14.72 2.55 0.37
N LYS A 119 -15.81 2.59 -0.41
CA LYS A 119 -16.95 3.49 -0.15
C LYS A 119 -17.78 3.10 1.08
N GLU A 120 -17.64 1.88 1.59
CA GLU A 120 -18.42 1.40 2.74
C GLU A 120 -18.10 2.15 4.04
N ALA A 121 -16.83 2.56 4.23
CA ALA A 121 -16.40 3.34 5.39
C ALA A 121 -15.09 4.10 5.10
N VAL A 122 -14.80 5.07 5.96
CA VAL A 122 -13.56 5.87 5.90
C VAL A 122 -12.35 5.01 6.28
N VAL A 123 -11.22 5.24 5.62
CA VAL A 123 -9.92 4.70 6.02
C VAL A 123 -9.35 5.51 7.19
N ASP A 124 -8.84 4.82 8.20
CA ASP A 124 -8.35 5.45 9.43
C ASP A 124 -6.88 5.82 9.37
N VAL A 125 -6.09 4.97 8.70
CA VAL A 125 -4.64 5.12 8.61
C VAL A 125 -4.15 4.72 7.22
N GLY A 126 -3.24 5.51 6.65
CA GLY A 126 -2.49 5.14 5.45
C GLY A 126 -0.98 5.15 5.73
N LEU A 127 -0.29 4.05 5.47
CA LEU A 127 1.17 4.01 5.40
C LEU A 127 1.58 4.19 3.94
N ILE A 128 1.98 5.39 3.60
CA ILE A 128 2.23 5.80 2.21
C ILE A 128 3.71 6.11 2.02
N GLY A 129 4.34 5.40 1.09
CA GLY A 129 5.70 5.70 0.65
C GLY A 129 5.73 6.86 -0.36
N ILE A 130 6.88 7.53 -0.44
CA ILE A 130 7.16 8.54 -1.46
C ILE A 130 8.36 8.04 -2.27
N GLY A 131 8.20 7.92 -3.58
CA GLY A 131 9.25 7.48 -4.49
C GLY A 131 10.31 8.54 -4.75
N GLU A 132 11.40 8.16 -5.43
CA GLU A 132 12.57 9.04 -5.69
C GLU A 132 12.22 10.26 -6.52
N ASN A 133 11.27 10.15 -7.47
CA ASN A 133 10.76 11.26 -8.29
C ASN A 133 9.53 11.95 -7.65
N ALA A 134 9.31 11.74 -6.33
CA ALA A 134 8.18 12.25 -5.56
C ALA A 134 6.80 11.66 -5.95
N HIS A 135 6.74 10.51 -6.60
CA HIS A 135 5.48 9.82 -6.82
C HIS A 135 4.91 9.25 -5.51
N VAL A 136 3.60 9.10 -5.47
CA VAL A 136 2.85 8.43 -4.41
C VAL A 136 2.01 7.33 -5.06
N ALA A 137 2.12 6.09 -4.59
CA ALA A 137 1.67 4.92 -5.34
C ALA A 137 2.31 4.96 -6.74
N PHE A 138 1.64 4.50 -7.79
CA PHE A 138 2.13 4.69 -9.16
C PHE A 138 1.59 5.97 -9.83
N ASN A 139 1.38 7.05 -9.06
CA ASN A 139 1.02 8.36 -9.61
C ASN A 139 2.30 9.17 -9.87
N ASP A 140 2.96 8.90 -11.01
CA ASP A 140 4.16 9.62 -11.43
C ASP A 140 3.89 11.09 -11.76
N PRO A 141 4.86 12.00 -11.55
CA PRO A 141 4.71 13.40 -11.96
C PRO A 141 4.61 13.58 -13.50
N PRO A 142 3.70 14.46 -13.98
CA PRO A 142 2.73 15.24 -13.22
C PRO A 142 1.50 14.40 -12.81
N ALA A 143 1.33 14.19 -11.49
CA ALA A 143 0.21 13.42 -10.99
C ALA A 143 -1.13 14.15 -11.21
N ASP A 144 -2.19 13.37 -11.49
CA ASP A 144 -3.55 13.90 -11.63
C ASP A 144 -4.21 14.01 -10.25
N PHE A 145 -4.25 15.24 -9.72
CA PHE A 145 -4.89 15.55 -8.44
C PHE A 145 -6.41 15.71 -8.53
N GLU A 146 -6.95 15.83 -9.74
CA GLU A 146 -8.38 16.09 -10.00
C GLU A 146 -9.17 14.80 -10.20
N ASN A 147 -8.51 13.68 -10.45
CA ASN A 147 -9.16 12.40 -10.71
C ASN A 147 -9.84 11.87 -9.44
N GLN A 148 -11.16 11.77 -9.47
CA GLN A 148 -11.99 11.36 -8.33
C GLN A 148 -12.23 9.85 -8.23
N ALA A 149 -11.69 9.04 -9.14
CA ALA A 149 -11.73 7.58 -9.02
C ALA A 149 -10.93 7.11 -7.81
N SER A 150 -11.32 5.96 -7.22
CA SER A 150 -10.54 5.40 -6.11
C SER A 150 -9.27 4.72 -6.60
N TYR A 151 -9.37 3.93 -7.68
CA TYR A 151 -8.26 3.28 -8.36
C TYR A 151 -8.34 3.52 -9.86
N ILE A 152 -7.19 3.53 -10.52
CA ILE A 152 -7.04 3.69 -11.97
C ILE A 152 -5.95 2.75 -12.50
N VAL A 153 -6.02 2.45 -13.80
CA VAL A 153 -4.89 1.86 -14.52
C VAL A 153 -3.95 2.98 -14.94
N VAL A 154 -2.67 2.86 -14.61
CA VAL A 154 -1.63 3.81 -14.99
C VAL A 154 -0.61 3.16 -15.93
N GLN A 155 0.01 3.99 -16.78
CA GLN A 155 1.19 3.59 -17.56
C GLN A 155 2.44 4.00 -16.78
N LEU A 156 3.31 3.03 -16.49
CA LEU A 156 4.56 3.30 -15.82
C LEU A 156 5.54 3.96 -16.80
N ASP A 157 6.05 5.11 -16.44
CA ASP A 157 7.03 5.80 -17.27
C ASP A 157 8.41 5.10 -17.25
N ALA A 158 9.34 5.59 -18.06
CA ALA A 158 10.66 4.98 -18.18
C ALA A 158 11.48 5.12 -16.90
N ASP A 159 11.33 6.20 -16.14
CA ASP A 159 12.11 6.44 -14.94
C ASP A 159 11.55 5.65 -13.75
N CYS A 160 10.23 5.55 -13.62
CA CYS A 160 9.57 4.65 -12.68
C CYS A 160 10.01 3.19 -12.93
N ARG A 161 9.98 2.72 -14.19
CA ARG A 161 10.44 1.35 -14.52
C ARG A 161 11.92 1.13 -14.24
N LYS A 162 12.79 2.13 -14.47
CA LYS A 162 14.21 2.07 -14.09
C LYS A 162 14.41 1.96 -12.58
N GLN A 163 13.63 2.72 -11.79
CA GLN A 163 13.64 2.59 -10.33
C GLN A 163 13.27 1.17 -9.91
N GLN A 164 12.18 0.62 -10.45
CA GLN A 164 11.75 -0.76 -10.13
C GLN A 164 12.79 -1.81 -10.54
N LEU A 165 13.47 -1.64 -11.67
CA LEU A 165 14.61 -2.47 -12.05
C LEU A 165 15.77 -2.33 -11.06
N GLY A 166 16.05 -1.11 -10.60
CA GLY A 166 17.12 -0.81 -9.63
C GLY A 166 16.90 -1.47 -8.26
N GLU A 167 15.67 -1.78 -7.89
CA GLU A 167 15.33 -2.55 -6.70
C GLU A 167 15.73 -4.04 -6.80
N GLY A 168 16.11 -4.52 -7.99
CA GLY A 168 16.69 -5.84 -8.22
C GLY A 168 15.70 -6.99 -8.34
N TRP A 169 14.40 -6.71 -8.48
CA TRP A 169 13.35 -7.72 -8.60
C TRP A 169 13.12 -8.22 -10.03
N PHE A 170 13.62 -7.49 -11.02
CA PHE A 170 13.48 -7.80 -12.45
C PHE A 170 14.86 -7.96 -13.10
N PRO A 171 15.07 -8.96 -13.96
CA PRO A 171 16.35 -9.15 -14.65
C PRO A 171 16.68 -8.05 -15.66
N THR A 172 15.66 -7.56 -16.39
CA THR A 172 15.81 -6.53 -17.41
C THR A 172 14.68 -5.51 -17.34
N ILE A 173 14.87 -4.35 -17.99
CA ILE A 173 13.82 -3.31 -18.07
C ILE A 173 12.57 -3.79 -18.80
N ASP A 174 12.71 -4.73 -19.73
CA ASP A 174 11.58 -5.27 -20.49
C ASP A 174 10.74 -6.26 -19.67
N ASP A 175 11.29 -6.82 -18.60
CA ASP A 175 10.57 -7.66 -17.64
C ASP A 175 9.72 -6.81 -16.67
N VAL A 176 10.03 -5.53 -16.50
CA VAL A 176 9.23 -4.62 -15.64
C VAL A 176 7.89 -4.34 -16.34
N PRO A 177 6.75 -4.62 -15.69
CA PRO A 177 5.44 -4.34 -16.27
C PRO A 177 5.31 -2.89 -16.73
N ARG A 178 4.50 -2.66 -17.75
CA ARG A 178 4.25 -1.31 -18.29
C ARG A 178 3.05 -0.64 -17.69
N GLN A 179 2.21 -1.39 -17.00
CA GLN A 179 0.98 -0.92 -16.39
C GLN A 179 0.87 -1.38 -14.94
N ALA A 180 0.19 -0.57 -14.15
CA ALA A 180 -0.21 -0.91 -12.80
C ALA A 180 -1.65 -0.45 -12.53
N VAL A 181 -2.31 -1.08 -11.54
CA VAL A 181 -3.50 -0.51 -10.90
C VAL A 181 -3.02 0.24 -9.68
N SER A 182 -3.40 1.51 -9.58
CA SER A 182 -2.93 2.42 -8.52
C SER A 182 -4.09 3.17 -7.89
N MET A 183 -4.06 3.34 -6.57
CA MET A 183 -4.94 4.28 -5.88
C MET A 183 -4.59 5.70 -6.33
N THR A 184 -5.60 6.53 -6.58
CA THR A 184 -5.40 7.92 -7.00
C THR A 184 -4.91 8.80 -5.86
N VAL A 185 -4.24 9.91 -6.19
CA VAL A 185 -3.81 10.89 -5.18
C VAL A 185 -5.01 11.46 -4.42
N SER A 186 -6.11 11.76 -5.11
CA SER A 186 -7.33 12.27 -4.48
C SER A 186 -7.96 11.29 -3.50
N GLN A 187 -7.87 9.98 -3.76
CA GLN A 187 -8.35 8.96 -2.83
C GLN A 187 -7.43 8.82 -1.60
N ILE A 188 -6.11 8.91 -1.79
CA ILE A 188 -5.13 8.86 -0.69
C ILE A 188 -5.30 10.06 0.25
N LEU A 189 -5.74 11.20 -0.24
CA LEU A 189 -5.89 12.45 0.53
C LEU A 189 -7.26 12.59 1.24
N LYS A 190 -8.19 11.65 1.06
CA LYS A 190 -9.49 11.61 1.78
C LYS A 190 -9.35 11.13 3.19
#